data_eaba3d3837c5686d495081df43aba99c
#
_entry.id   eaba3d3837c5686d495081df43aba99c
#
_cell.length_a   1.000
_cell.length_b   1.000
_cell.length_c   1.000
_cell.angle_alpha   90.00
_cell.angle_beta   90.00
_cell.angle_gamma   90.00
#
_symmetry.space_group_name_H-M   'P 1'
#
loop_
_entity.id
_entity.type
_entity.pdbx_description
1 polymer ?
#
loop_
_entity_poly.entity_id
_entity_poly.type
_entity_poly.pdbx_seq_one_letter_code
_entity_poly.pdbx_strand_id
1 'polypeptide(L)'
;IDAALLDTQVAMLANLGASYLVSGDKPVRLGNQHAAIAPYQVLPTADGHIILAVGNDGQFRDFCEAAGVKLCDDPKFAHNEARVHNRVDLTAALNTIMQRKSTAQWVAALEAAQVPCGPINTLDQVYADPQVIARNAVEQVTRTDGTPLRLAANPLRMSETPPRTHAAPP
;
A
#
# COMPACT_ATOMS: atom_id res chain seq x y z
N ILE A 1 6.73 -1.11 -32.68
CA ILE A 1 6.87 -1.63 -31.30
C ILE A 1 6.00 -2.87 -31.23
N ASP A 2 6.62 -4.00 -30.85
CA ASP A 2 5.91 -5.24 -30.54
C ASP A 2 5.84 -5.39 -29.01
N ALA A 3 4.65 -5.61 -28.46
CA ALA A 3 4.41 -5.74 -27.02
C ALA A 3 3.45 -6.91 -26.77
N ALA A 4 4.01 -8.10 -26.60
CA ALA A 4 3.22 -9.29 -26.29
C ALA A 4 2.67 -9.25 -24.86
N LEU A 5 1.39 -9.59 -24.70
CA LEU A 5 0.75 -9.65 -23.37
C LEU A 5 1.44 -10.64 -22.43
N LEU A 6 1.90 -11.79 -22.95
CA LEU A 6 2.60 -12.79 -22.15
C LEU A 6 3.91 -12.23 -21.60
N ASP A 7 4.72 -11.59 -22.43
CA ASP A 7 6.02 -11.04 -22.00
C ASP A 7 5.83 -9.93 -20.96
N THR A 8 4.82 -9.09 -21.18
CA THR A 8 4.46 -8.03 -20.22
C THR A 8 4.01 -8.64 -18.89
N GLN A 9 3.19 -9.69 -18.91
CA GLN A 9 2.71 -10.36 -17.70
C GLN A 9 3.86 -11.05 -16.95
N VAL A 10 4.81 -11.67 -17.66
CA VAL A 10 6.02 -12.25 -17.05
C VAL A 10 6.88 -11.16 -16.42
N ALA A 11 7.07 -10.02 -17.09
CA ALA A 11 7.83 -8.89 -16.56
C ALA A 11 7.19 -8.31 -15.29
N MET A 12 5.86 -8.35 -15.15
CA MET A 12 5.14 -7.91 -13.94
C MET A 12 5.41 -8.76 -12.69
N LEU A 13 5.99 -9.96 -12.83
CA LEU A 13 6.42 -10.77 -11.68
C LEU A 13 7.54 -10.08 -10.87
N ALA A 14 8.26 -9.15 -11.49
CA ALA A 14 9.25 -8.29 -10.86
C ALA A 14 10.18 -9.03 -9.88
N ASN A 15 10.22 -8.59 -8.62
CA ASN A 15 11.08 -9.16 -7.59
C ASN A 15 10.76 -10.62 -7.23
N LEU A 16 9.52 -11.07 -7.30
CA LEU A 16 9.16 -12.47 -7.05
C LEU A 16 9.68 -13.38 -8.16
N GLY A 17 9.57 -12.95 -9.42
CA GLY A 17 10.16 -13.66 -10.56
C GLY A 17 11.67 -13.72 -10.46
N ALA A 18 12.33 -12.61 -10.15
CA ALA A 18 13.79 -12.56 -9.97
C ALA A 18 14.26 -13.48 -8.81
N SER A 19 13.55 -13.46 -7.68
CA SER A 19 13.86 -14.34 -6.54
C SER A 19 13.80 -15.80 -6.93
N TYR A 20 12.72 -16.22 -7.61
CA TYR A 20 12.61 -17.61 -8.09
C TYR A 20 13.71 -18.01 -9.07
N LEU A 21 14.05 -17.15 -10.03
CA LEU A 21 15.08 -17.42 -11.02
C LEU A 21 16.48 -17.56 -10.41
N VAL A 22 16.74 -16.89 -9.28
CA VAL A 22 18.03 -16.95 -8.58
C VAL A 22 18.10 -18.12 -7.60
N SER A 23 17.05 -18.33 -6.78
CA SER A 23 17.06 -19.34 -5.72
C SER A 23 16.50 -20.70 -6.13
N GLY A 24 15.61 -20.74 -7.12
CA GLY A 24 14.82 -21.93 -7.46
C GLY A 24 13.65 -22.19 -6.51
N ASP A 25 13.49 -21.39 -5.44
CA ASP A 25 12.44 -21.58 -4.45
C ASP A 25 11.10 -21.08 -4.95
N LYS A 26 10.09 -21.95 -4.92
CA LYS A 26 8.75 -21.59 -5.37
C LYS A 26 8.09 -20.64 -4.38
N PRO A 27 7.60 -19.45 -4.83
CA PRO A 27 6.88 -18.54 -3.96
C PRO A 27 5.60 -19.19 -3.39
N VAL A 28 5.32 -18.91 -2.13
CA VAL A 28 4.07 -19.33 -1.46
C VAL A 28 3.08 -18.17 -1.44
N ARG A 29 1.81 -18.48 -1.21
CA ARG A 29 0.77 -17.45 -1.05
C ARG A 29 0.91 -16.79 0.31
N LEU A 30 1.17 -15.47 0.32
CA LEU A 30 1.36 -14.66 1.52
C LEU A 30 0.24 -13.62 1.73
N GLY A 31 -0.85 -13.68 0.95
CA GLY A 31 -1.87 -12.64 0.95
C GLY A 31 -1.29 -11.29 0.52
N ASN A 32 -1.41 -10.28 1.38
CA ASN A 32 -0.84 -8.95 1.13
C ASN A 32 0.53 -8.73 1.79
N GLN A 33 1.14 -9.77 2.39
CA GLN A 33 2.43 -9.64 3.06
C GLN A 33 3.58 -9.60 2.05
N HIS A 34 4.57 -8.74 2.29
CA HIS A 34 5.80 -8.74 1.50
C HIS A 34 6.63 -10.00 1.76
N ALA A 35 7.18 -10.61 0.71
CA ALA A 35 7.87 -11.89 0.81
C ALA A 35 9.15 -11.83 1.67
N ALA A 36 9.94 -10.76 1.53
CA ALA A 36 11.29 -10.63 2.09
C ALA A 36 11.42 -9.56 3.19
N ILE A 37 10.35 -8.84 3.53
CA ILE A 37 10.36 -7.74 4.50
C ILE A 37 9.19 -7.91 5.47
N ALA A 38 9.46 -7.77 6.79
CA ALA A 38 8.44 -7.84 7.81
C ALA A 38 8.70 -6.82 8.96
N PRO A 39 7.64 -6.11 9.42
CA PRO A 39 6.28 -6.10 8.88
C PRO A 39 6.16 -5.22 7.64
N TYR A 40 5.57 -5.74 6.59
CA TYR A 40 5.12 -4.99 5.43
C TYR A 40 3.83 -5.63 4.94
N GLN A 41 2.70 -5.13 5.44
CA GLN A 41 1.38 -5.73 5.22
C GLN A 41 0.25 -4.83 5.67
N VAL A 42 -0.97 -5.18 5.29
CA VAL A 42 -2.19 -4.59 5.85
C VAL A 42 -2.47 -5.19 7.23
N LEU A 43 -2.80 -4.33 8.18
CA LEU A 43 -3.15 -4.69 9.57
C LEU A 43 -4.49 -4.05 9.96
N PRO A 44 -5.31 -4.72 10.78
CA PRO A 44 -6.54 -4.13 11.29
C PRO A 44 -6.22 -3.07 12.35
N THR A 45 -7.02 -2.00 12.38
CA THR A 45 -7.03 -0.98 13.43
C THR A 45 -8.35 -1.04 14.20
N ALA A 46 -8.58 -0.14 15.15
CA ALA A 46 -9.83 -0.11 15.91
C ALA A 46 -11.07 0.16 15.04
N ASP A 47 -10.91 0.85 13.90
CA ASP A 47 -12.01 1.33 13.06
C ASP A 47 -11.84 1.05 11.55
N GLY A 48 -10.79 0.33 11.17
CA GLY A 48 -10.50 0.06 9.76
C GLY A 48 -9.24 -0.75 9.54
N HIS A 49 -8.45 -0.37 8.54
CA HIS A 49 -7.21 -1.02 8.19
C HIS A 49 -6.14 0.00 7.79
N ILE A 50 -4.89 -0.36 8.03
CA ILE A 50 -3.71 0.43 7.66
C ILE A 50 -2.69 -0.47 6.96
N ILE A 51 -2.01 0.03 5.94
CA ILE A 51 -0.75 -0.57 5.48
C ILE A 51 0.37 -0.07 6.39
N LEU A 52 1.16 -1.01 6.92
CA LEU A 52 2.40 -0.73 7.64
C LEU A 52 3.56 -1.27 6.81
N ALA A 53 4.50 -0.41 6.42
CA ALA A 53 5.58 -0.73 5.50
C ALA A 53 6.96 -0.45 6.11
N VAL A 54 7.35 -1.27 7.07
CA VAL A 54 8.65 -1.17 7.76
C VAL A 54 9.74 -1.78 6.88
N GLY A 55 10.57 -0.95 6.26
CA GLY A 55 11.57 -1.37 5.28
C GLY A 55 12.92 -1.81 5.86
N ASN A 56 13.21 -1.48 7.12
CA ASN A 56 14.50 -1.79 7.77
C ASN A 56 14.37 -1.83 9.30
N ASP A 57 15.47 -2.25 9.97
CA ASP A 57 15.47 -2.42 11.43
C ASP A 57 15.38 -1.09 12.20
N GLY A 58 15.85 0.02 11.62
CA GLY A 58 15.67 1.36 12.18
C GLY A 58 14.20 1.73 12.26
N GLN A 59 13.48 1.65 11.15
CA GLN A 59 12.04 1.91 11.11
C GLN A 59 11.23 0.96 12.01
N PHE A 60 11.71 -0.27 12.25
CA PHE A 60 11.06 -1.16 13.20
C PHE A 60 11.21 -0.69 14.65
N ARG A 61 12.37 -0.15 15.02
CA ARG A 61 12.57 0.49 16.34
C ARG A 61 11.68 1.73 16.49
N ASP A 62 11.64 2.58 15.46
CA ASP A 62 10.79 3.78 15.45
C ASP A 62 9.31 3.42 15.57
N PHE A 63 8.87 2.35 14.89
CA PHE A 63 7.53 1.79 15.08
C PHE A 63 7.29 1.33 16.51
N CYS A 64 8.22 0.57 17.09
CA CYS A 64 8.08 0.08 18.48
C CYS A 64 7.97 1.23 19.48
N GLU A 65 8.75 2.30 19.29
CA GLU A 65 8.67 3.51 20.12
C GLU A 65 7.31 4.21 19.97
N ALA A 66 6.87 4.48 18.75
CA ALA A 66 5.58 5.11 18.46
C ALA A 66 4.38 4.29 18.97
N ALA A 67 4.51 2.96 18.98
CA ALA A 67 3.53 2.03 19.49
C ALA A 67 3.59 1.82 21.01
N GLY A 68 4.65 2.26 21.67
CA GLY A 68 4.90 2.03 23.10
C GLY A 68 5.09 0.54 23.44
N VAL A 69 5.82 -0.19 22.59
CA VAL A 69 6.06 -1.64 22.74
C VAL A 69 7.54 -1.98 22.61
N LYS A 70 7.94 -3.13 23.16
CA LYS A 70 9.33 -3.60 23.17
C LYS A 70 9.57 -4.80 22.26
N LEU A 71 8.85 -4.88 21.13
CA LEU A 71 9.05 -6.00 20.20
C LEU A 71 10.45 -6.04 19.60
N CYS A 72 11.09 -4.88 19.42
CA CYS A 72 12.45 -4.80 18.91
C CYS A 72 13.52 -5.37 19.87
N ASP A 73 13.21 -5.51 21.16
CA ASP A 73 14.10 -6.11 22.15
C ASP A 73 14.05 -7.64 22.15
N ASP A 74 13.02 -8.23 21.53
CA ASP A 74 12.91 -9.69 21.38
C ASP A 74 13.82 -10.17 20.23
N PRO A 75 14.74 -11.11 20.48
CA PRO A 75 15.60 -11.68 19.44
C PRO A 75 14.84 -12.23 18.22
N LYS A 76 13.60 -12.69 18.41
CA LYS A 76 12.73 -13.14 17.31
C LYS A 76 12.39 -12.02 16.31
N PHE A 77 12.50 -10.74 16.72
CA PHE A 77 12.05 -9.60 15.93
C PHE A 77 13.13 -8.53 15.74
N ALA A 78 14.30 -8.69 16.32
CA ALA A 78 15.38 -7.68 16.34
C ALA A 78 15.86 -7.30 14.92
N HIS A 79 15.90 -8.27 14.01
CA HIS A 79 16.37 -8.08 12.62
C HIS A 79 15.34 -8.56 11.61
N ASN A 80 15.36 -7.98 10.40
CA ASN A 80 14.40 -8.32 9.36
C ASN A 80 14.31 -9.81 9.06
N GLU A 81 15.44 -10.50 8.96
CA GLU A 81 15.47 -11.95 8.70
C GLU A 81 14.72 -12.73 9.80
N ALA A 82 14.97 -12.39 11.07
CA ALA A 82 14.27 -13.00 12.21
C ALA A 82 12.77 -12.69 12.18
N ARG A 83 12.36 -11.46 11.82
CA ARG A 83 10.96 -11.08 11.66
C ARG A 83 10.27 -11.85 10.53
N VAL A 84 10.95 -12.01 9.40
CA VAL A 84 10.45 -12.81 8.26
C VAL A 84 10.25 -14.27 8.65
N HIS A 85 11.21 -14.85 9.38
CA HIS A 85 11.13 -16.22 9.89
C HIS A 85 9.98 -16.40 10.89
N ASN A 86 9.82 -15.44 11.81
CA ASN A 86 8.80 -15.47 12.86
C ASN A 86 7.56 -14.63 12.52
N ARG A 87 7.23 -14.47 11.22
CA ARG A 87 6.16 -13.55 10.76
C ARG A 87 4.77 -13.87 11.32
N VAL A 88 4.49 -15.14 11.63
CA VAL A 88 3.21 -15.55 12.21
C VAL A 88 3.06 -14.96 13.61
N ASP A 89 4.07 -15.13 14.46
CA ASP A 89 4.10 -14.59 15.83
C ASP A 89 4.06 -13.04 15.78
N LEU A 90 4.86 -12.45 14.91
CA LEU A 90 4.88 -11.00 14.72
C LEU A 90 3.51 -10.45 14.30
N THR A 91 2.87 -11.08 13.31
CA THR A 91 1.55 -10.65 12.84
C THR A 91 0.49 -10.75 13.93
N ALA A 92 0.51 -11.81 14.74
CA ALA A 92 -0.40 -11.95 15.88
C ALA A 92 -0.21 -10.83 16.92
N ALA A 93 1.04 -10.51 17.26
CA ALA A 93 1.37 -9.40 18.15
C ALA A 93 0.91 -8.04 17.57
N LEU A 94 1.22 -7.79 16.30
CA LEU A 94 0.84 -6.55 15.61
C LEU A 94 -0.66 -6.37 15.51
N ASN A 95 -1.43 -7.41 15.21
CA ASN A 95 -2.90 -7.34 15.19
C ASN A 95 -3.46 -6.85 16.53
N THR A 96 -2.92 -7.32 17.64
CA THR A 96 -3.34 -6.88 18.98
C THR A 96 -2.94 -5.43 19.27
N ILE A 97 -1.73 -5.02 18.85
CA ILE A 97 -1.22 -3.67 19.08
C ILE A 97 -2.00 -2.65 18.24
N MET A 98 -2.20 -2.94 16.96
CA MET A 98 -2.80 -2.00 16.02
C MET A 98 -4.29 -1.73 16.31
N GLN A 99 -4.99 -2.65 16.97
CA GLN A 99 -6.36 -2.43 17.43
C GLN A 99 -6.51 -1.44 18.60
N ARG A 100 -5.41 -0.96 19.20
CA ARG A 100 -5.45 -0.02 20.32
C ARG A 100 -5.80 1.41 19.93
N LYS A 101 -5.65 1.78 18.66
CA LYS A 101 -5.90 3.14 18.14
C LYS A 101 -6.69 3.08 16.83
N SER A 102 -7.36 4.18 16.49
CA SER A 102 -7.99 4.35 15.19
C SER A 102 -6.95 4.43 14.07
N THR A 103 -7.37 4.23 12.83
CA THR A 103 -6.54 4.39 11.63
C THR A 103 -5.91 5.77 11.58
N ALA A 104 -6.70 6.82 11.81
CA ALA A 104 -6.20 8.21 11.79
C ALA A 104 -5.15 8.47 12.89
N GLN A 105 -5.35 7.93 14.10
CA GLN A 105 -4.40 8.06 15.19
C GLN A 105 -3.08 7.32 14.89
N TRP A 106 -3.15 6.15 14.25
CA TRP A 106 -1.95 5.43 13.83
C TRP A 106 -1.20 6.16 12.73
N VAL A 107 -1.90 6.64 11.70
CA VAL A 107 -1.28 7.42 10.62
C VAL A 107 -0.52 8.60 11.20
N ALA A 108 -1.16 9.42 12.04
CA ALA A 108 -0.50 10.58 12.65
C ALA A 108 0.73 10.19 13.50
N ALA A 109 0.65 9.13 14.30
CA ALA A 109 1.76 8.69 15.14
C ALA A 109 2.94 8.13 14.32
N LEU A 110 2.65 7.35 13.29
CA LEU A 110 3.66 6.70 12.46
C LEU A 110 4.33 7.68 11.48
N GLU A 111 3.58 8.63 10.92
CA GLU A 111 4.15 9.72 10.11
C GLU A 111 5.08 10.60 10.94
N ALA A 112 4.70 10.96 12.17
CA ALA A 112 5.57 11.71 13.08
C ALA A 112 6.87 10.96 13.41
N ALA A 113 6.82 9.62 13.47
CA ALA A 113 7.96 8.74 13.65
C ALA A 113 8.70 8.39 12.35
N GLN A 114 8.31 8.96 11.20
CA GLN A 114 8.86 8.66 9.88
C GLN A 114 8.77 7.17 9.48
N VAL A 115 7.78 6.46 10.00
CA VAL A 115 7.48 5.07 9.63
C VAL A 115 6.48 5.06 8.47
N PRO A 116 6.82 4.51 7.31
CA PRO A 116 5.92 4.48 6.16
C PRO A 116 4.64 3.71 6.45
N CYS A 117 3.50 4.38 6.28
CA CYS A 117 2.18 3.81 6.49
C CYS A 117 1.14 4.56 5.64
N GLY A 118 -0.07 4.03 5.59
CA GLY A 118 -1.20 4.70 4.96
C GLY A 118 -2.52 3.99 5.23
N PRO A 119 -3.66 4.69 5.21
CA PRO A 119 -4.96 4.08 5.40
C PRO A 119 -5.35 3.20 4.21
N ILE A 120 -6.16 2.19 4.45
CA ILE A 120 -6.85 1.45 3.39
C ILE A 120 -8.23 2.10 3.21
N ASN A 121 -8.34 2.93 2.20
CA ASN A 121 -9.51 3.74 1.95
C ASN A 121 -10.58 3.00 1.14
N THR A 122 -11.84 3.25 1.44
CA THR A 122 -12.99 2.95 0.57
C THR A 122 -13.05 3.94 -0.60
N LEU A 123 -13.83 3.65 -1.65
CA LEU A 123 -13.87 4.52 -2.83
C LEU A 123 -14.40 5.94 -2.52
N ASP A 124 -15.34 6.07 -1.62
CA ASP A 124 -15.85 7.37 -1.15
C ASP A 124 -14.74 8.17 -0.44
N GLN A 125 -13.94 7.52 0.39
CA GLN A 125 -12.78 8.13 1.04
C GLN A 125 -11.70 8.53 0.04
N VAL A 126 -11.42 7.69 -0.97
CA VAL A 126 -10.47 8.02 -2.04
C VAL A 126 -10.91 9.29 -2.79
N TYR A 127 -12.18 9.39 -3.18
CA TYR A 127 -12.66 10.56 -3.90
C TYR A 127 -12.92 11.80 -3.03
N ALA A 128 -12.91 11.65 -1.71
CA ALA A 128 -12.91 12.75 -0.75
C ALA A 128 -11.51 13.19 -0.30
N ASP A 129 -10.46 12.46 -0.68
CA ASP A 129 -9.09 12.77 -0.31
C ASP A 129 -8.65 14.14 -0.87
N PRO A 130 -8.08 15.04 -0.04
CA PRO A 130 -7.67 16.37 -0.48
C PRO A 130 -6.67 16.36 -1.64
N GLN A 131 -5.76 15.40 -1.71
CA GLN A 131 -4.79 15.28 -2.79
C GLN A 131 -5.45 14.81 -4.09
N VAL A 132 -6.39 13.88 -4.01
CA VAL A 132 -7.18 13.41 -5.17
C VAL A 132 -8.01 14.56 -5.75
N ILE A 133 -8.63 15.38 -4.88
CA ILE A 133 -9.36 16.59 -5.28
C ILE A 133 -8.43 17.63 -5.89
N ALA A 134 -7.32 17.98 -5.23
CA ALA A 134 -6.36 18.97 -5.71
C ALA A 134 -5.73 18.59 -7.06
N ARG A 135 -5.60 17.30 -7.33
CA ARG A 135 -5.12 16.79 -8.61
C ARG A 135 -6.20 16.72 -9.70
N ASN A 136 -7.43 17.11 -9.43
CA ASN A 136 -8.56 16.98 -10.37
C ASN A 136 -8.61 15.55 -10.97
N ALA A 137 -8.55 14.55 -10.09
CA ALA A 137 -8.56 13.15 -10.51
C ALA A 137 -9.96 12.65 -10.94
N VAL A 138 -10.96 13.50 -10.87
CA VAL A 138 -12.32 13.28 -11.38
C VAL A 138 -12.65 14.37 -12.39
N GLU A 139 -13.11 13.98 -13.57
CA GLU A 139 -13.65 14.89 -14.57
C GLU A 139 -15.16 14.75 -14.68
N GLN A 140 -15.83 15.84 -15.04
CA GLN A 140 -17.25 15.84 -15.36
C GLN A 140 -17.44 15.97 -16.86
N VAL A 141 -18.18 15.02 -17.43
CA VAL A 141 -18.57 15.02 -18.84
C VAL A 141 -20.10 15.04 -18.94
N THR A 142 -20.61 15.48 -20.10
CA THR A 142 -22.05 15.48 -20.35
C THR A 142 -22.38 14.44 -21.40
N ARG A 143 -23.32 13.57 -21.12
CA ARG A 143 -23.84 12.57 -22.06
C ARG A 143 -24.63 13.26 -23.17
N THR A 144 -24.89 12.54 -24.26
CA THR A 144 -25.68 13.03 -25.39
C THR A 144 -27.13 13.42 -25.03
N ASP A 145 -27.68 12.84 -23.98
CA ASP A 145 -28.99 13.16 -23.42
C ASP A 145 -29.00 14.37 -22.46
N GLY A 146 -27.83 15.02 -22.26
CA GLY A 146 -27.65 16.15 -21.36
C GLY A 146 -27.35 15.78 -19.90
N THR A 147 -27.32 14.49 -19.56
CA THR A 147 -27.04 14.03 -18.19
C THR A 147 -25.57 14.22 -17.82
N PRO A 148 -25.22 14.85 -16.67
CA PRO A 148 -23.85 14.93 -16.21
C PRO A 148 -23.36 13.58 -15.68
N LEU A 149 -22.12 13.23 -16.03
CA LEU A 149 -21.46 12.00 -15.62
C LEU A 149 -20.07 12.34 -15.03
N ARG A 150 -19.73 11.75 -13.90
CA ARG A 150 -18.41 11.86 -13.29
C ARG A 150 -17.58 10.62 -13.61
N LEU A 151 -16.38 10.83 -14.11
CA LEU A 151 -15.45 9.77 -14.48
C LEU A 151 -14.09 10.00 -13.84
N ALA A 152 -13.32 8.92 -13.65
CA ALA A 152 -11.91 9.07 -13.31
C ALA A 152 -11.18 9.76 -14.47
N ALA A 153 -10.45 10.82 -14.17
CA ALA A 153 -9.68 11.55 -15.16
C ALA A 153 -8.49 10.73 -15.68
N ASN A 154 -8.01 11.07 -16.87
CA ASN A 154 -6.78 10.48 -17.39
C ASN A 154 -5.60 10.79 -16.44
N PRO A 155 -4.83 9.79 -15.98
CA PRO A 155 -3.73 10.00 -15.04
C PRO A 155 -2.51 10.68 -15.68
N LEU A 156 -2.39 10.69 -17.00
CA LEU A 156 -1.29 11.34 -17.71
C LEU A 156 -1.45 12.86 -17.66
N ARG A 157 -0.40 13.55 -17.26
CA ARG A 157 -0.33 15.02 -17.22
C ARG A 157 0.74 15.47 -18.21
N MET A 158 0.32 16.01 -19.33
CA MET A 158 1.20 16.48 -20.41
C MET A 158 1.05 18.00 -20.53
N SER A 159 2.16 18.72 -20.47
CA SER A 159 2.17 20.20 -20.52
C SER A 159 1.77 20.74 -21.90
N GLU A 160 2.31 20.13 -22.96
CA GLU A 160 2.14 20.59 -24.33
C GLU A 160 0.86 20.04 -24.98
N THR A 161 0.54 18.77 -24.71
CA THR A 161 -0.59 18.07 -25.32
C THR A 161 -1.43 17.38 -24.25
N PRO A 162 -2.16 18.14 -23.41
CA PRO A 162 -2.96 17.55 -22.33
C PRO A 162 -4.04 16.63 -22.94
N PRO A 163 -4.25 15.47 -22.36
CA PRO A 163 -5.32 14.58 -22.78
C PRO A 163 -6.68 15.25 -22.61
N ARG A 164 -7.58 15.02 -23.55
CA ARG A 164 -8.94 15.58 -23.53
C ARG A 164 -9.95 14.44 -23.69
N THR A 165 -11.01 14.49 -22.91
CA THR A 165 -12.19 13.63 -23.13
C THR A 165 -13.05 14.25 -24.20
N HIS A 166 -13.17 13.58 -25.35
CA HIS A 166 -13.89 14.10 -26.52
C HIS A 166 -15.38 13.75 -26.52
N ALA A 167 -15.75 12.63 -25.87
CA ALA A 167 -17.14 12.19 -25.77
C ALA A 167 -17.36 11.43 -24.45
N ALA A 168 -18.55 11.53 -23.90
CA ALA A 168 -18.99 10.66 -22.84
C ALA A 168 -19.21 9.24 -23.36
N PRO A 169 -19.03 8.20 -22.52
CA PRO A 169 -19.44 6.85 -22.89
C PRO A 169 -20.95 6.79 -23.17
N PRO A 170 -21.39 5.84 -24.02
CA PRO A 170 -22.78 5.67 -24.38
C PRO A 170 -23.67 5.30 -23.19
#